data_d7a2d116ce02c884abd77aba76f2bbd4
#
_entry.id   d7a2d116ce02c884abd77aba76f2bbd4
#
_cell.length_a   1.000
_cell.length_b   1.000
_cell.length_c   1.000
_cell.angle_alpha   90.00
_cell.angle_beta   90.00
_cell.angle_gamma   90.00
#
_symmetry.space_group_name_H-M   'P 1'
#
loop_
_entity.id
_entity.type
_entity.pdbx_description
1 polymer ?
#
loop_
_entity_poly.entity_id
_entity_poly.type
_entity_poly.pdbx_seq_one_letter_code
_entity_poly.pdbx_strand_id
1 'polypeptide(L)'
;MSLLLVCIAFSMWPAQAKDLNVVFIPKARDQDFWTFMRQGVERAMQEDGHVNLTWRGPAHNDDIDSQIQILRIYSRPEVDAIIIASTDRARLVEPVKQAAAMGIKVVVVDSAVDGNAQANFVTTDNYAAGALAAEQLANLLNRQGTVAVLRTIAGSGSTDDRARGFTDYLKKNAPRLVIVADEYGGGTRGKAARGAATLLEKYPHVDGIFAVNESTSDGMLRALRHAGLAGKKKFIGFDTTEFLLDGLRRQEIHGLVVQDPRQMGYQAMRAALAAAKGAPIKPALILTEAVMVTQENYQKPEIRSLLTP
;
A
#
# COMPACT_ATOMS: atom_id res chain seq x y z
N MET A 1 31.45 -11.25 -71.78
CA MET A 1 31.22 -11.93 -70.52
C MET A 1 30.66 -10.88 -69.54
N SER A 2 29.34 -10.83 -69.36
CA SER A 2 28.68 -9.88 -68.52
C SER A 2 28.40 -10.57 -67.15
N LEU A 3 29.00 -10.04 -66.06
CA LEU A 3 28.75 -10.52 -64.71
C LEU A 3 27.44 -9.91 -64.21
N LEU A 4 26.44 -10.74 -63.94
CA LEU A 4 25.19 -10.35 -63.27
C LEU A 4 25.46 -10.33 -61.74
N LEU A 5 25.46 -9.13 -61.11
CA LEU A 5 25.46 -8.99 -59.65
C LEU A 5 24.03 -9.24 -59.15
N VAL A 6 23.81 -10.35 -58.48
CA VAL A 6 22.54 -10.63 -57.79
C VAL A 6 22.64 -9.98 -56.39
N CYS A 7 21.96 -8.84 -56.21
CA CYS A 7 21.75 -8.25 -54.88
C CYS A 7 20.69 -9.06 -54.14
N ILE A 8 21.11 -9.86 -53.16
CA ILE A 8 20.21 -10.51 -52.21
C ILE A 8 19.78 -9.45 -51.17
N ALA A 9 18.57 -8.91 -51.31
CA ALA A 9 17.95 -8.07 -50.29
C ALA A 9 17.52 -8.97 -49.12
N PHE A 10 18.28 -8.92 -48.04
CA PHE A 10 17.82 -9.48 -46.75
C PHE A 10 16.67 -8.60 -46.22
N SER A 11 15.44 -9.05 -46.43
CA SER A 11 14.29 -8.48 -45.73
C SER A 11 14.42 -8.82 -44.23
N MET A 12 14.89 -7.84 -43.43
CA MET A 12 14.82 -7.92 -42.00
C MET A 12 13.32 -7.89 -41.60
N TRP A 13 12.75 -9.06 -41.33
CA TRP A 13 11.43 -9.15 -40.69
C TRP A 13 11.56 -8.50 -39.32
N PRO A 14 10.67 -7.55 -38.94
CA PRO A 14 10.74 -6.99 -37.61
C PRO A 14 10.54 -8.14 -36.59
N ALA A 15 11.52 -8.34 -35.72
CA ALA A 15 11.40 -9.30 -34.64
C ALA A 15 10.15 -8.89 -33.82
N GLN A 16 9.15 -9.76 -33.80
CA GLN A 16 7.94 -9.53 -33.01
C GLN A 16 8.36 -9.42 -31.53
N ALA A 17 8.03 -8.31 -30.89
CA ALA A 17 8.37 -8.10 -29.48
C ALA A 17 7.75 -9.24 -28.64
N LYS A 18 8.59 -9.94 -27.89
CA LYS A 18 8.13 -11.01 -26.98
C LYS A 18 7.30 -10.39 -25.86
N ASP A 19 6.14 -10.93 -25.60
CA ASP A 19 5.34 -10.54 -24.42
C ASP A 19 6.11 -10.84 -23.14
N LEU A 20 6.11 -9.88 -22.21
CA LEU A 20 6.73 -10.02 -20.90
C LEU A 20 5.73 -10.64 -19.90
N ASN A 21 6.15 -11.67 -19.20
CA ASN A 21 5.36 -12.33 -18.18
C ASN A 21 5.62 -11.66 -16.83
N VAL A 22 4.65 -10.90 -16.30
CA VAL A 22 4.75 -10.19 -15.04
C VAL A 22 3.77 -10.78 -14.04
N VAL A 23 4.25 -11.04 -12.82
CA VAL A 23 3.43 -11.50 -11.71
C VAL A 23 3.29 -10.38 -10.69
N PHE A 24 2.05 -10.04 -10.30
CA PHE A 24 1.77 -9.10 -9.22
C PHE A 24 1.26 -9.84 -7.99
N ILE A 25 1.93 -9.65 -6.85
CA ILE A 25 1.62 -10.30 -5.57
C ILE A 25 1.24 -9.25 -4.53
N PRO A 26 -0.06 -8.90 -4.38
CA PRO A 26 -0.53 -7.99 -3.33
C PRO A 26 -0.43 -8.64 -1.94
N LYS A 27 -0.61 -7.83 -0.88
CA LYS A 27 -0.72 -8.35 0.50
C LYS A 27 -2.01 -9.13 0.75
N ALA A 28 -3.09 -8.75 0.05
CA ALA A 28 -4.42 -9.32 0.24
C ALA A 28 -5.27 -9.17 -1.02
N ARG A 29 -6.45 -9.80 -1.02
CA ARG A 29 -7.42 -9.71 -2.12
C ARG A 29 -8.74 -9.07 -1.70
N ASP A 30 -8.91 -8.76 -0.43
CA ASP A 30 -10.17 -8.34 0.21
C ASP A 30 -10.24 -6.83 0.52
N GLN A 31 -9.33 -6.02 -0.03
CA GLN A 31 -9.26 -4.57 0.18
C GLN A 31 -9.41 -3.80 -1.13
N ASP A 32 -10.13 -2.68 -1.09
CA ASP A 32 -10.37 -1.80 -2.24
C ASP A 32 -9.05 -1.15 -2.72
N PHE A 33 -8.12 -0.91 -1.81
CA PHE A 33 -6.77 -0.43 -2.10
C PHE A 33 -6.09 -1.22 -3.24
N TRP A 34 -6.20 -2.56 -3.23
CA TRP A 34 -5.59 -3.40 -4.27
C TRP A 34 -6.32 -3.32 -5.61
N THR A 35 -7.64 -3.07 -5.58
CA THR A 35 -8.42 -2.82 -6.80
C THR A 35 -7.98 -1.54 -7.48
N PHE A 36 -7.77 -0.46 -6.73
CA PHE A 36 -7.24 0.79 -7.28
C PHE A 36 -5.80 0.64 -7.81
N MET A 37 -4.94 -0.09 -7.09
CA MET A 37 -3.59 -0.36 -7.54
C MET A 37 -3.58 -1.13 -8.87
N ARG A 38 -4.48 -2.10 -9.03
CA ARG A 38 -4.62 -2.88 -10.25
C ARG A 38 -5.00 -2.01 -11.46
N GLN A 39 -5.86 -1.01 -11.29
CA GLN A 39 -6.19 -0.06 -12.37
C GLN A 39 -4.94 0.67 -12.89
N GLY A 40 -4.04 1.09 -11.99
CA GLY A 40 -2.76 1.69 -12.40
C GLY A 40 -1.84 0.72 -13.14
N VAL A 41 -1.75 -0.51 -12.67
CA VAL A 41 -1.01 -1.59 -13.32
C VAL A 41 -1.55 -1.84 -14.74
N GLU A 42 -2.87 -1.99 -14.88
CA GLU A 42 -3.53 -2.26 -16.17
C GLU A 42 -3.34 -1.10 -17.16
N ARG A 43 -3.35 0.15 -16.69
CA ARG A 43 -3.02 1.31 -17.51
C ARG A 43 -1.60 1.23 -18.06
N ALA A 44 -0.60 0.94 -17.23
CA ALA A 44 0.79 0.82 -17.68
C ALA A 44 0.98 -0.35 -18.69
N MET A 45 0.24 -1.45 -18.50
CA MET A 45 0.22 -2.57 -19.43
C MET A 45 -0.36 -2.19 -20.81
N GLN A 46 -1.48 -1.45 -20.81
CA GLN A 46 -2.11 -0.98 -22.06
C GLN A 46 -1.19 -0.06 -22.85
N GLU A 47 -0.43 0.80 -22.17
CA GLU A 47 0.55 1.68 -22.81
C GLU A 47 1.75 0.92 -23.40
N ASP A 48 2.15 -0.23 -22.84
CA ASP A 48 3.25 -1.07 -23.34
C ASP A 48 2.80 -2.02 -24.46
N GLY A 49 1.62 -2.63 -24.34
CA GLY A 49 0.98 -3.49 -25.32
C GLY A 49 1.48 -4.94 -25.37
N HIS A 50 2.57 -5.29 -24.68
CA HIS A 50 3.23 -6.59 -24.74
C HIS A 50 3.47 -7.17 -23.34
N VAL A 51 2.39 -7.36 -22.56
CA VAL A 51 2.48 -7.81 -21.15
C VAL A 51 1.39 -8.83 -20.83
N ASN A 52 1.80 -9.98 -20.33
CA ASN A 52 0.94 -10.97 -19.70
C ASN A 52 1.00 -10.79 -18.18
N LEU A 53 -0.11 -10.39 -17.56
CA LEU A 53 -0.19 -10.21 -16.12
C LEU A 53 -0.82 -11.40 -15.42
N THR A 54 -0.13 -11.92 -14.42
CA THR A 54 -0.71 -12.82 -13.41
C THR A 54 -0.89 -12.05 -12.09
N TRP A 55 -2.14 -11.92 -11.62
CA TRP A 55 -2.44 -11.27 -10.35
C TRP A 55 -2.81 -12.32 -9.29
N ARG A 56 -1.95 -12.55 -8.30
CA ARG A 56 -2.13 -13.57 -7.26
C ARG A 56 -1.63 -13.09 -5.92
N GLY A 57 -2.47 -13.15 -4.89
CA GLY A 57 -2.13 -12.81 -3.52
C GLY A 57 -2.86 -13.70 -2.52
N PRO A 58 -2.44 -13.67 -1.24
CA PRO A 58 -3.14 -14.33 -0.16
C PRO A 58 -4.55 -13.75 0.03
N ALA A 59 -5.38 -14.43 0.81
CA ALA A 59 -6.73 -13.96 1.10
C ALA A 59 -6.69 -12.68 1.96
N HIS A 60 -5.78 -12.62 2.92
CA HIS A 60 -5.71 -11.58 3.95
C HIS A 60 -4.28 -11.10 4.20
N ASN A 61 -4.15 -9.88 4.72
CA ASN A 61 -2.85 -9.23 5.01
C ASN A 61 -1.97 -9.99 6.03
N ASP A 62 -2.54 -10.83 6.87
CA ASP A 62 -1.83 -11.59 7.89
C ASP A 62 -1.50 -13.05 7.48
N ASP A 63 -1.72 -13.38 6.23
CA ASP A 63 -1.38 -14.71 5.68
C ASP A 63 -0.01 -14.68 5.00
N ILE A 64 1.03 -14.51 5.83
CA ILE A 64 2.42 -14.36 5.39
C ILE A 64 2.92 -15.63 4.69
N ASP A 65 2.58 -16.80 5.24
CA ASP A 65 3.04 -18.08 4.71
C ASP A 65 2.49 -18.36 3.31
N SER A 66 1.20 -18.07 3.09
CA SER A 66 0.62 -18.15 1.74
C SER A 66 1.31 -17.16 0.78
N GLN A 67 1.67 -15.95 1.19
CA GLN A 67 2.39 -15.02 0.32
C GLN A 67 3.77 -15.55 -0.08
N ILE A 68 4.51 -16.11 0.88
CA ILE A 68 5.81 -16.75 0.62
C ILE A 68 5.67 -17.92 -0.37
N GLN A 69 4.65 -18.74 -0.18
CA GLN A 69 4.38 -19.87 -1.10
C GLN A 69 4.02 -19.38 -2.51
N ILE A 70 3.16 -18.35 -2.62
CA ILE A 70 2.81 -17.75 -3.91
C ILE A 70 4.07 -17.23 -4.61
N LEU A 71 4.93 -16.48 -3.90
CA LEU A 71 6.19 -16.00 -4.46
C LEU A 71 7.04 -17.14 -4.98
N ARG A 72 7.22 -18.23 -4.21
CA ARG A 72 7.99 -19.41 -4.64
C ARG A 72 7.39 -20.12 -5.85
N ILE A 73 6.06 -20.30 -5.91
CA ILE A 73 5.36 -20.94 -7.04
C ILE A 73 5.58 -20.14 -8.33
N TYR A 74 5.58 -18.82 -8.24
CA TYR A 74 5.76 -17.96 -9.42
C TYR A 74 7.21 -17.53 -9.69
N SER A 75 8.17 -17.92 -8.84
CA SER A 75 9.60 -17.76 -9.12
C SER A 75 10.06 -18.87 -10.07
N ARG A 76 9.82 -18.69 -11.37
CA ARG A 76 10.07 -19.67 -12.43
C ARG A 76 10.73 -18.99 -13.65
N PRO A 77 11.51 -19.75 -14.47
CA PRO A 77 12.28 -19.18 -15.60
C PRO A 77 11.47 -18.42 -16.64
N GLU A 78 10.19 -18.75 -16.80
CA GLU A 78 9.30 -18.06 -17.74
C GLU A 78 8.78 -16.70 -17.25
N VAL A 79 9.02 -16.34 -15.97
CA VAL A 79 8.59 -15.06 -15.38
C VAL A 79 9.71 -14.03 -15.53
N ASP A 80 9.44 -12.95 -16.22
CA ASP A 80 10.41 -11.88 -16.49
C ASP A 80 10.50 -10.91 -15.29
N ALA A 81 9.38 -10.60 -14.64
CA ALA A 81 9.36 -9.74 -13.45
C ALA A 81 8.28 -10.13 -12.43
N ILE A 82 8.56 -9.85 -11.16
CA ILE A 82 7.61 -9.97 -10.05
C ILE A 82 7.48 -8.61 -9.38
N ILE A 83 6.24 -8.14 -9.23
CA ILE A 83 5.90 -6.98 -8.40
C ILE A 83 5.28 -7.52 -7.11
N ILE A 84 5.82 -7.17 -5.95
CA ILE A 84 5.36 -7.69 -4.67
C ILE A 84 5.18 -6.59 -3.62
N ALA A 85 4.02 -6.61 -2.97
CA ALA A 85 3.76 -5.82 -1.76
C ALA A 85 3.95 -6.73 -0.54
N SER A 86 4.98 -6.50 0.24
CA SER A 86 5.37 -7.41 1.33
C SER A 86 4.38 -7.38 2.51
N THR A 87 3.92 -8.56 2.95
CA THR A 87 3.15 -8.71 4.20
C THR A 87 4.05 -8.59 5.44
N ASP A 88 5.32 -9.02 5.33
CA ASP A 88 6.32 -8.95 6.41
C ASP A 88 7.68 -8.63 5.82
N ARG A 89 8.26 -7.49 6.24
CA ARG A 89 9.50 -6.94 5.67
C ARG A 89 10.72 -7.86 5.84
N ALA A 90 10.77 -8.61 6.95
CA ALA A 90 11.90 -9.49 7.27
C ALA A 90 11.73 -10.89 6.66
N ARG A 91 10.54 -11.49 6.78
CA ARG A 91 10.27 -12.85 6.31
C ARG A 91 10.31 -12.98 4.78
N LEU A 92 10.05 -11.90 4.04
CA LEU A 92 10.12 -11.88 2.58
C LEU A 92 11.54 -11.68 2.02
N VAL A 93 12.55 -11.36 2.86
CA VAL A 93 13.93 -11.11 2.41
C VAL A 93 14.49 -12.28 1.62
N GLU A 94 14.50 -13.47 2.22
CA GLU A 94 15.10 -14.64 1.59
C GLU A 94 14.32 -15.13 0.35
N PRO A 95 12.97 -15.20 0.37
CA PRO A 95 12.20 -15.50 -0.83
C PRO A 95 12.43 -14.52 -2.00
N VAL A 96 12.56 -13.22 -1.71
CA VAL A 96 12.85 -12.18 -2.72
C VAL A 96 14.28 -12.36 -3.28
N LYS A 97 15.28 -12.63 -2.43
CA LYS A 97 16.64 -12.93 -2.88
C LYS A 97 16.70 -14.16 -3.80
N GLN A 98 15.96 -15.22 -3.46
CA GLN A 98 15.89 -16.43 -4.26
C GLN A 98 15.28 -16.16 -5.64
N ALA A 99 14.17 -15.40 -5.72
CA ALA A 99 13.58 -14.99 -6.99
C ALA A 99 14.56 -14.14 -7.84
N ALA A 100 15.23 -13.17 -7.23
CA ALA A 100 16.22 -12.34 -7.91
C ALA A 100 17.45 -13.16 -8.39
N ALA A 101 17.92 -14.15 -7.62
CA ALA A 101 19.01 -15.05 -8.02
C ALA A 101 18.66 -15.93 -9.22
N MET A 102 17.39 -16.18 -9.49
CA MET A 102 16.89 -16.87 -10.70
C MET A 102 16.85 -15.94 -11.93
N GLY A 103 17.27 -14.67 -11.81
CA GLY A 103 17.27 -13.69 -12.89
C GLY A 103 15.97 -12.89 -13.02
N ILE A 104 14.95 -13.18 -12.19
CA ILE A 104 13.66 -12.48 -12.18
C ILE A 104 13.85 -11.06 -11.64
N LYS A 105 13.27 -10.06 -12.30
CA LYS A 105 13.32 -8.67 -11.85
C LYS A 105 12.27 -8.42 -10.78
N VAL A 106 12.69 -8.23 -9.53
CA VAL A 106 11.74 -8.01 -8.43
C VAL A 106 11.59 -6.51 -8.17
N VAL A 107 10.37 -6.02 -8.28
CA VAL A 107 9.97 -4.66 -7.86
C VAL A 107 9.12 -4.78 -6.61
N VAL A 108 9.53 -4.08 -5.55
CA VAL A 108 8.74 -3.99 -4.32
C VAL A 108 7.77 -2.82 -4.44
N VAL A 109 6.52 -2.97 -4.00
CA VAL A 109 5.50 -1.92 -4.01
C VAL A 109 4.81 -1.81 -2.66
N ASP A 110 4.32 -0.64 -2.31
CA ASP A 110 3.58 -0.32 -1.06
C ASP A 110 4.39 -0.54 0.21
N SER A 111 4.80 -1.77 0.50
CA SER A 111 5.42 -2.16 1.77
C SER A 111 6.78 -2.78 1.56
N ALA A 112 7.76 -2.29 2.29
CA ALA A 112 9.17 -2.65 2.17
C ALA A 112 9.45 -4.13 2.40
N VAL A 113 10.49 -4.62 1.71
CA VAL A 113 11.27 -5.81 2.07
C VAL A 113 12.63 -5.31 2.53
N ASP A 114 13.16 -5.85 3.64
CA ASP A 114 14.47 -5.48 4.12
C ASP A 114 15.57 -5.94 3.16
N GLY A 115 16.67 -5.17 3.09
CA GLY A 115 17.78 -5.47 2.19
C GLY A 115 17.67 -4.77 0.85
N ASN A 116 18.39 -5.30 -0.16
CA ASN A 116 18.63 -4.63 -1.45
C ASN A 116 18.55 -5.57 -2.66
N ALA A 117 17.84 -6.68 -2.55
CA ALA A 117 17.71 -7.65 -3.64
C ALA A 117 16.71 -7.21 -4.73
N GLN A 118 15.83 -6.26 -4.43
CA GLN A 118 14.86 -5.70 -5.37
C GLN A 118 15.51 -4.72 -6.34
N ALA A 119 15.00 -4.70 -7.57
CA ALA A 119 15.44 -3.78 -8.61
C ALA A 119 14.92 -2.34 -8.39
N ASN A 120 13.75 -2.19 -7.76
CA ASN A 120 13.13 -0.91 -7.45
C ASN A 120 12.14 -1.05 -6.28
N PHE A 121 11.85 0.09 -5.62
CA PHE A 121 10.80 0.18 -4.59
C PHE A 121 9.91 1.40 -4.85
N VAL A 122 8.61 1.15 -4.98
CA VAL A 122 7.57 2.19 -5.18
C VAL A 122 6.65 2.19 -3.97
N THR A 123 6.54 3.30 -3.26
CA THR A 123 5.75 3.36 -2.02
C THR A 123 5.27 4.77 -1.73
N THR A 124 4.28 4.91 -0.86
CA THR A 124 3.97 6.19 -0.20
C THR A 124 5.07 6.54 0.80
N ASP A 125 5.35 7.81 1.03
CA ASP A 125 6.12 8.24 2.21
C ASP A 125 5.28 7.96 3.48
N ASN A 126 5.37 6.70 3.94
CA ASN A 126 4.55 6.21 5.04
C ASN A 126 4.87 6.89 6.38
N TYR A 127 6.12 7.31 6.58
CA TYR A 127 6.49 8.06 7.78
C TYR A 127 5.87 9.45 7.78
N ALA A 128 5.97 10.18 6.67
CA ALA A 128 5.33 11.49 6.53
C ALA A 128 3.79 11.37 6.59
N ALA A 129 3.21 10.33 6.01
CA ALA A 129 1.76 10.07 6.07
C ALA A 129 1.27 9.81 7.52
N GLY A 130 2.07 9.10 8.33
CA GLY A 130 1.80 8.95 9.77
C GLY A 130 1.90 10.27 10.53
N ALA A 131 2.89 11.09 10.23
CA ALA A 131 3.03 12.43 10.81
C ALA A 131 1.85 13.34 10.44
N LEU A 132 1.35 13.27 9.20
CA LEU A 132 0.16 13.98 8.74
C LEU A 132 -1.10 13.60 9.55
N ALA A 133 -1.28 12.30 9.84
CA ALA A 133 -2.35 11.83 10.72
C ALA A 133 -2.24 12.39 12.13
N ALA A 134 -1.01 12.41 12.68
CA ALA A 134 -0.73 12.93 14.00
C ALA A 134 -1.00 14.45 14.10
N GLU A 135 -0.60 15.21 13.10
CA GLU A 135 -0.84 16.65 13.04
C GLU A 135 -2.34 16.96 13.07
N GLN A 136 -3.11 16.28 12.21
CA GLN A 136 -4.56 16.46 12.16
C GLN A 136 -5.23 16.10 13.49
N LEU A 137 -4.86 14.96 14.09
CA LEU A 137 -5.42 14.55 15.37
C LEU A 137 -5.04 15.50 16.51
N ALA A 138 -3.79 15.97 16.52
CA ALA A 138 -3.31 16.94 17.48
C ALA A 138 -4.08 18.27 17.42
N ASN A 139 -4.37 18.76 16.21
CA ASN A 139 -5.16 19.96 16.02
C ASN A 139 -6.60 19.79 16.50
N LEU A 140 -7.24 18.64 16.21
CA LEU A 140 -8.60 18.30 16.68
C LEU A 140 -8.71 18.20 18.21
N LEU A 141 -7.62 17.85 18.88
CA LEU A 141 -7.54 17.70 20.35
C LEU A 141 -6.89 18.90 21.05
N ASN A 142 -6.67 20.02 20.34
CA ASN A 142 -5.99 21.20 20.91
C ASN A 142 -4.63 20.84 21.55
N ARG A 143 -3.94 19.82 20.99
CA ARG A 143 -2.61 19.32 21.39
C ARG A 143 -2.53 18.82 22.84
N GLN A 144 -3.61 18.31 23.42
CA GLN A 144 -3.66 17.75 24.78
C GLN A 144 -4.70 16.64 24.87
N GLY A 145 -4.51 15.71 25.82
CA GLY A 145 -5.40 14.57 26.06
C GLY A 145 -4.73 13.24 25.79
N THR A 146 -5.53 12.22 25.50
CA THR A 146 -5.08 10.84 25.32
C THR A 146 -5.39 10.32 23.94
N VAL A 147 -4.45 9.54 23.37
CA VAL A 147 -4.61 8.96 22.04
C VAL A 147 -4.29 7.47 22.04
N ALA A 148 -4.94 6.72 21.14
CA ALA A 148 -4.66 5.32 20.87
C ALA A 148 -4.31 5.11 19.40
N VAL A 149 -3.40 4.15 19.15
CA VAL A 149 -3.04 3.69 17.82
C VAL A 149 -3.50 2.26 17.64
N LEU A 150 -4.28 1.99 16.59
CA LEU A 150 -4.66 0.65 16.18
C LEU A 150 -3.82 0.24 14.95
N ARG A 151 -2.81 -0.63 15.18
CA ARG A 151 -1.97 -1.20 14.13
C ARG A 151 -2.61 -2.42 13.48
N THR A 152 -2.08 -2.87 12.34
CA THR A 152 -2.54 -4.12 11.70
C THR A 152 -1.86 -5.34 12.31
N ILE A 153 -0.66 -5.64 11.84
CA ILE A 153 0.20 -6.77 12.24
C ILE A 153 1.65 -6.27 12.37
N ALA A 154 2.41 -6.93 13.21
CA ALA A 154 3.85 -6.67 13.32
C ALA A 154 4.57 -7.05 12.03
N GLY A 155 5.63 -6.31 11.67
CA GLY A 155 6.45 -6.58 10.50
C GLY A 155 5.92 -6.04 9.17
N SER A 156 4.73 -5.46 9.14
CA SER A 156 4.22 -4.76 7.96
C SER A 156 4.90 -3.39 7.80
N GLY A 157 5.90 -3.31 6.91
CA GLY A 157 6.78 -2.14 6.80
C GLY A 157 6.06 -0.81 6.63
N SER A 158 5.07 -0.73 5.73
CA SER A 158 4.31 0.51 5.50
C SER A 158 3.54 0.96 6.75
N THR A 159 2.84 0.03 7.42
CA THR A 159 2.01 0.38 8.58
C THR A 159 2.82 0.63 9.84
N ASP A 160 3.98 -0.01 10.00
CA ASP A 160 4.91 0.28 11.09
C ASP A 160 5.53 1.68 10.92
N ASP A 161 5.87 2.09 9.70
CA ASP A 161 6.38 3.44 9.40
C ASP A 161 5.31 4.51 9.65
N ARG A 162 4.02 4.26 9.30
CA ARG A 162 2.90 5.16 9.65
C ARG A 162 2.77 5.36 11.16
N ALA A 163 2.76 4.26 11.92
CA ALA A 163 2.67 4.34 13.37
C ALA A 163 3.89 5.04 14.00
N ARG A 164 5.10 4.82 13.46
CA ARG A 164 6.32 5.50 13.90
C ARG A 164 6.25 7.01 13.61
N GLY A 165 5.89 7.40 12.38
CA GLY A 165 5.74 8.81 12.00
C GLY A 165 4.71 9.54 12.87
N PHE A 166 3.58 8.88 13.15
CA PHE A 166 2.56 9.38 14.06
C PHE A 166 3.11 9.61 15.48
N THR A 167 3.76 8.60 16.03
CA THR A 167 4.29 8.64 17.40
C THR A 167 5.38 9.70 17.56
N ASP A 168 6.31 9.76 16.60
CA ASP A 168 7.43 10.71 16.64
C ASP A 168 6.95 12.16 16.48
N TYR A 169 5.95 12.39 15.61
CA TYR A 169 5.33 13.70 15.47
C TYR A 169 4.71 14.16 16.79
N LEU A 170 3.91 13.31 17.44
CA LEU A 170 3.27 13.67 18.74
C LEU A 170 4.31 13.99 19.81
N LYS A 171 5.32 13.14 19.97
CA LYS A 171 6.41 13.36 20.94
C LYS A 171 7.09 14.72 20.75
N LYS A 172 7.35 15.08 19.49
CA LYS A 172 8.07 16.32 19.15
C LYS A 172 7.19 17.57 19.19
N ASN A 173 5.97 17.48 18.64
CA ASN A 173 5.16 18.66 18.34
C ASN A 173 3.92 18.81 19.23
N ALA A 174 3.49 17.75 19.93
CA ALA A 174 2.32 17.78 20.81
C ALA A 174 2.54 16.97 22.10
N PRO A 175 3.56 17.30 22.92
CA PRO A 175 4.00 16.46 24.08
C PRO A 175 2.97 16.34 25.19
N ARG A 176 1.86 17.10 25.17
CA ARG A 176 0.74 16.95 26.10
C ARG A 176 -0.31 15.95 25.62
N LEU A 177 -0.15 15.38 24.42
CA LEU A 177 -0.90 14.22 23.96
C LEU A 177 -0.19 12.95 24.42
N VAL A 178 -0.85 12.14 25.24
CA VAL A 178 -0.29 10.90 25.79
C VAL A 178 -0.81 9.72 24.98
N ILE A 179 0.08 8.91 24.43
CA ILE A 179 -0.28 7.65 23.77
C ILE A 179 -0.54 6.63 24.88
N VAL A 180 -1.81 6.30 25.11
CA VAL A 180 -2.24 5.35 26.16
C VAL A 180 -2.35 3.92 25.62
N ALA A 181 -2.45 3.73 24.31
CA ALA A 181 -2.51 2.44 23.65
C ALA A 181 -1.80 2.49 22.29
N ASP A 182 -1.05 1.43 21.97
CA ASP A 182 -0.43 1.18 20.68
C ASP A 182 -0.51 -0.34 20.46
N GLU A 183 -1.62 -0.81 19.86
CA GLU A 183 -2.00 -2.21 19.86
C GLU A 183 -2.30 -2.74 18.46
N TYR A 184 -2.09 -4.05 18.25
CA TYR A 184 -2.34 -4.71 16.97
C TYR A 184 -3.78 -5.24 16.90
N GLY A 185 -4.54 -4.79 15.90
CA GLY A 185 -5.93 -5.22 15.64
C GLY A 185 -6.05 -6.44 14.74
N GLY A 186 -5.00 -6.79 13.99
CA GLY A 186 -5.00 -7.89 13.03
C GLY A 186 -5.23 -7.46 11.57
N GLY A 187 -4.93 -8.35 10.64
CA GLY A 187 -4.85 -8.06 9.19
C GLY A 187 -6.18 -8.12 8.44
N THR A 188 -7.30 -8.42 9.09
CA THR A 188 -8.63 -8.44 8.45
C THR A 188 -9.58 -7.45 9.11
N ARG A 189 -10.60 -6.97 8.37
CA ARG A 189 -11.65 -6.08 8.91
C ARG A 189 -12.31 -6.67 10.17
N GLY A 190 -12.58 -7.98 10.18
CA GLY A 190 -13.20 -8.67 11.33
C GLY A 190 -12.27 -8.78 12.55
N LYS A 191 -10.98 -9.11 12.36
CA LYS A 191 -10.00 -9.10 13.45
C LYS A 191 -9.80 -7.68 13.99
N ALA A 192 -9.66 -6.70 13.09
CA ALA A 192 -9.51 -5.29 13.43
C ALA A 192 -10.72 -4.75 14.23
N ALA A 193 -11.95 -5.13 13.87
CA ALA A 193 -13.15 -4.74 14.62
C ALA A 193 -13.14 -5.31 16.05
N ARG A 194 -12.74 -6.57 16.24
CA ARG A 194 -12.59 -7.15 17.59
C ARG A 194 -11.47 -6.50 18.38
N GLY A 195 -10.29 -6.29 17.75
CA GLY A 195 -9.18 -5.58 18.40
C GLY A 195 -9.54 -4.15 18.79
N ALA A 196 -10.27 -3.44 17.92
CA ALA A 196 -10.78 -2.11 18.21
C ALA A 196 -11.78 -2.10 19.38
N ALA A 197 -12.71 -3.06 19.44
CA ALA A 197 -13.66 -3.18 20.57
C ALA A 197 -12.92 -3.40 21.89
N THR A 198 -11.96 -4.34 21.91
CA THR A 198 -11.11 -4.58 23.09
C THR A 198 -10.32 -3.33 23.51
N LEU A 199 -9.77 -2.59 22.53
CA LEU A 199 -9.06 -1.34 22.81
C LEU A 199 -9.99 -0.30 23.45
N LEU A 200 -11.20 -0.12 22.92
CA LEU A 200 -12.19 0.83 23.46
C LEU A 200 -12.67 0.45 24.84
N GLU A 201 -12.84 -0.84 25.15
CA GLU A 201 -13.18 -1.34 26.48
C GLU A 201 -12.05 -1.07 27.49
N LYS A 202 -10.80 -1.31 27.08
CA LYS A 202 -9.62 -1.13 27.95
C LYS A 202 -9.29 0.35 28.19
N TYR A 203 -9.57 1.21 27.21
CA TYR A 203 -9.28 2.64 27.26
C TYR A 203 -10.54 3.50 26.98
N PRO A 204 -11.59 3.42 27.84
CA PRO A 204 -12.89 4.06 27.57
C PRO A 204 -12.81 5.59 27.52
N HIS A 205 -11.79 6.17 28.13
CA HIS A 205 -11.59 7.63 28.20
C HIS A 205 -10.63 8.17 27.14
N VAL A 206 -10.18 7.34 26.18
CA VAL A 206 -9.32 7.84 25.08
C VAL A 206 -10.02 8.95 24.29
N ASP A 207 -9.33 10.06 24.02
CA ASP A 207 -9.91 11.22 23.36
C ASP A 207 -9.80 11.10 21.83
N GLY A 208 -8.68 10.56 21.33
CA GLY A 208 -8.42 10.42 19.91
C GLY A 208 -7.85 9.06 19.53
N ILE A 209 -8.08 8.67 18.27
CA ILE A 209 -7.69 7.36 17.76
C ILE A 209 -7.08 7.55 16.36
N PHE A 210 -5.99 6.82 16.09
CA PHE A 210 -5.42 6.64 14.77
C PHE A 210 -5.45 5.17 14.37
N ALA A 211 -6.02 4.85 13.20
CA ALA A 211 -5.97 3.53 12.59
C ALA A 211 -5.12 3.57 11.31
N VAL A 212 -4.14 2.67 11.21
CA VAL A 212 -2.99 2.81 10.31
C VAL A 212 -3.22 2.39 8.86
N ASN A 213 -4.36 1.74 8.53
CA ASN A 213 -4.69 1.30 7.15
C ASN A 213 -6.18 1.03 6.98
N GLU A 214 -6.59 0.63 5.76
CA GLU A 214 -7.98 0.35 5.39
C GLU A 214 -8.69 -0.61 6.36
N SER A 215 -8.12 -1.79 6.64
CA SER A 215 -8.77 -2.80 7.48
C SER A 215 -8.92 -2.38 8.93
N THR A 216 -7.94 -1.68 9.49
CA THR A 216 -8.02 -1.14 10.86
C THR A 216 -8.95 0.07 10.96
N SER A 217 -9.00 0.90 9.92
CA SER A 217 -9.95 2.03 9.85
C SER A 217 -11.40 1.55 9.78
N ASP A 218 -11.68 0.56 8.91
CA ASP A 218 -13.00 -0.08 8.82
C ASP A 218 -13.38 -0.73 10.15
N GLY A 219 -12.47 -1.53 10.74
CA GLY A 219 -12.70 -2.20 12.01
C GLY A 219 -12.96 -1.22 13.16
N MET A 220 -12.20 -0.13 13.24
CA MET A 220 -12.38 0.90 14.28
C MET A 220 -13.71 1.63 14.12
N LEU A 221 -14.10 2.01 12.90
CA LEU A 221 -15.40 2.65 12.68
C LEU A 221 -16.56 1.73 13.09
N ARG A 222 -16.48 0.42 12.78
CA ARG A 222 -17.49 -0.56 13.23
C ARG A 222 -17.57 -0.65 14.74
N ALA A 223 -16.43 -0.72 15.43
CA ALA A 223 -16.39 -0.76 16.88
C ALA A 223 -16.94 0.52 17.52
N LEU A 224 -16.59 1.69 16.98
CA LEU A 224 -17.10 2.98 17.44
C LEU A 224 -18.64 3.10 17.25
N ARG A 225 -19.16 2.66 16.08
CA ARG A 225 -20.61 2.62 15.84
C ARG A 225 -21.32 1.68 16.78
N HIS A 226 -20.79 0.47 16.99
CA HIS A 226 -21.35 -0.53 17.90
C HIS A 226 -21.40 -0.03 19.36
N ALA A 227 -20.35 0.66 19.80
CA ALA A 227 -20.26 1.24 21.15
C ALA A 227 -21.03 2.57 21.30
N GLY A 228 -21.64 3.12 20.25
CA GLY A 228 -22.29 4.43 20.29
C GLY A 228 -21.33 5.59 20.49
N LEU A 229 -20.04 5.42 20.10
CA LEU A 229 -18.95 6.38 20.26
C LEU A 229 -18.54 7.07 18.95
N ALA A 230 -19.11 6.65 17.81
CA ALA A 230 -18.86 7.27 16.50
C ALA A 230 -19.19 8.77 16.54
N GLY A 231 -18.28 9.61 16.06
CA GLY A 231 -18.37 11.07 16.12
C GLY A 231 -18.04 11.69 17.50
N LYS A 232 -18.09 10.91 18.58
CA LYS A 232 -17.77 11.38 19.95
C LYS A 232 -16.27 11.34 20.25
N LYS A 233 -15.56 10.35 19.70
CA LYS A 233 -14.09 10.24 19.76
C LYS A 233 -13.50 10.85 18.51
N LYS A 234 -12.37 11.58 18.62
CA LYS A 234 -11.67 12.08 17.43
C LYS A 234 -10.98 10.92 16.73
N PHE A 235 -11.35 10.65 15.49
CA PHE A 235 -10.87 9.49 14.77
C PHE A 235 -10.25 9.91 13.43
N ILE A 236 -8.97 9.54 13.24
CA ILE A 236 -8.25 9.63 11.98
C ILE A 236 -8.01 8.21 11.47
N GLY A 237 -8.49 7.93 10.27
CA GLY A 237 -8.28 6.67 9.57
C GLY A 237 -7.26 6.80 8.44
N PHE A 238 -7.09 5.71 7.72
CA PHE A 238 -6.19 5.61 6.58
C PHE A 238 -6.88 4.85 5.45
N ASP A 239 -6.60 5.24 4.20
CA ASP A 239 -7.23 4.74 2.98
C ASP A 239 -8.72 5.11 2.84
N THR A 240 -9.37 4.65 1.78
CA THR A 240 -10.79 4.90 1.52
C THR A 240 -11.52 3.64 1.10
N THR A 241 -12.75 3.53 1.58
CA THR A 241 -13.81 2.67 1.07
C THR A 241 -15.10 3.46 1.10
N GLU A 242 -16.14 3.04 0.42
CA GLU A 242 -17.44 3.72 0.53
C GLU A 242 -17.94 3.75 1.98
N PHE A 243 -17.65 2.71 2.77
CA PHE A 243 -17.98 2.65 4.19
C PHE A 243 -17.24 3.72 5.02
N LEU A 244 -15.94 3.96 4.75
CA LEU A 244 -15.17 4.99 5.43
C LEU A 244 -15.58 6.40 4.98
N LEU A 245 -15.88 6.58 3.69
CA LEU A 245 -16.38 7.84 3.16
C LEU A 245 -17.77 8.18 3.72
N ASP A 246 -18.66 7.18 3.93
CA ASP A 246 -19.92 7.40 4.65
C ASP A 246 -19.65 7.87 6.09
N GLY A 247 -18.70 7.26 6.79
CA GLY A 247 -18.28 7.72 8.13
C GLY A 247 -17.72 9.15 8.15
N LEU A 248 -16.96 9.53 7.12
CA LEU A 248 -16.45 10.90 6.97
C LEU A 248 -17.60 11.89 6.74
N ARG A 249 -18.54 11.59 5.83
CA ARG A 249 -19.72 12.41 5.54
C ARG A 249 -20.61 12.61 6.76
N ARG A 250 -20.70 11.60 7.64
CA ARG A 250 -21.48 11.65 8.90
C ARG A 250 -20.70 12.26 10.08
N GLN A 251 -19.48 12.72 9.87
CA GLN A 251 -18.60 13.24 10.94
C GLN A 251 -18.26 12.20 12.02
N GLU A 252 -18.36 10.93 11.69
CA GLU A 252 -17.93 9.82 12.55
C GLU A 252 -16.43 9.57 12.45
N ILE A 253 -15.83 9.94 11.30
CA ILE A 253 -14.41 10.03 11.03
C ILE A 253 -14.07 11.50 10.81
N HIS A 254 -12.98 11.98 11.39
CA HIS A 254 -12.57 13.38 11.33
C HIS A 254 -11.48 13.66 10.30
N GLY A 255 -10.90 12.61 9.72
CA GLY A 255 -9.95 12.66 8.62
C GLY A 255 -9.53 11.28 8.18
N LEU A 256 -9.21 11.16 6.89
CA LEU A 256 -8.64 9.98 6.27
C LEU A 256 -7.34 10.38 5.59
N VAL A 257 -6.24 9.69 5.91
CA VAL A 257 -5.02 9.82 5.13
C VAL A 257 -5.15 8.92 3.91
N VAL A 258 -5.18 9.52 2.73
CA VAL A 258 -5.46 8.83 1.46
C VAL A 258 -4.20 8.80 0.60
N GLN A 259 -3.85 7.63 0.12
CA GLN A 259 -2.75 7.39 -0.80
C GLN A 259 -3.23 7.47 -2.26
N ASP A 260 -2.27 7.38 -3.20
CA ASP A 260 -2.58 7.14 -4.61
C ASP A 260 -2.11 5.74 -5.05
N PRO A 261 -2.90 4.69 -4.78
CA PRO A 261 -2.55 3.33 -5.19
C PRO A 261 -2.54 3.14 -6.71
N ARG A 262 -3.29 3.95 -7.49
CA ARG A 262 -3.24 3.91 -8.95
C ARG A 262 -1.88 4.35 -9.46
N GLN A 263 -1.37 5.46 -8.93
CA GLN A 263 -0.04 5.94 -9.28
C GLN A 263 1.05 4.96 -8.84
N MET A 264 0.93 4.37 -7.64
CA MET A 264 1.87 3.32 -7.20
C MET A 264 1.86 2.12 -8.14
N GLY A 265 0.71 1.60 -8.51
CA GLY A 265 0.57 0.47 -9.42
C GLY A 265 1.13 0.76 -10.81
N TYR A 266 0.84 1.95 -11.34
CA TYR A 266 1.38 2.42 -12.61
C TYR A 266 2.91 2.48 -12.59
N GLN A 267 3.50 3.12 -11.59
CA GLN A 267 4.96 3.25 -11.46
C GLN A 267 5.64 1.90 -11.23
N ALA A 268 5.04 1.02 -10.43
CA ALA A 268 5.58 -0.31 -10.16
C ALA A 268 5.60 -1.17 -11.43
N MET A 269 4.55 -1.14 -12.25
CA MET A 269 4.52 -1.84 -13.53
C MET A 269 5.53 -1.25 -14.51
N ARG A 270 5.63 0.08 -14.63
CA ARG A 270 6.64 0.76 -15.46
C ARG A 270 8.06 0.36 -15.06
N ALA A 271 8.36 0.31 -13.75
CA ALA A 271 9.64 -0.13 -13.23
C ALA A 271 9.93 -1.61 -13.58
N ALA A 272 8.94 -2.49 -13.41
CA ALA A 272 9.08 -3.90 -13.72
C ALA A 272 9.36 -4.14 -15.20
N LEU A 273 8.63 -3.45 -16.11
CA LEU A 273 8.84 -3.54 -17.56
C LEU A 273 10.21 -2.99 -17.97
N ALA A 274 10.64 -1.86 -17.40
CA ALA A 274 11.96 -1.31 -17.66
C ALA A 274 13.07 -2.29 -17.22
N ALA A 275 12.94 -2.88 -16.02
CA ALA A 275 13.88 -3.87 -15.52
C ALA A 275 13.94 -5.12 -16.41
N ALA A 276 12.79 -5.65 -16.82
CA ALA A 276 12.70 -6.84 -17.67
C ALA A 276 13.34 -6.60 -19.05
N LYS A 277 13.23 -5.38 -19.58
CA LYS A 277 13.88 -4.95 -20.84
C LYS A 277 15.36 -4.59 -20.67
N GLY A 278 15.93 -4.71 -19.46
CA GLY A 278 17.34 -4.38 -19.18
C GLY A 278 17.63 -2.88 -19.12
N ALA A 279 16.60 -2.03 -19.08
CA ALA A 279 16.76 -0.60 -18.93
C ALA A 279 17.09 -0.21 -17.48
N PRO A 280 17.91 0.84 -17.26
CA PRO A 280 18.19 1.31 -15.91
C PRO A 280 16.94 1.93 -15.27
N ILE A 281 16.65 1.54 -14.02
CA ILE A 281 15.56 2.12 -13.25
C ILE A 281 16.14 3.15 -12.28
N LYS A 282 15.78 4.40 -12.48
CA LYS A 282 16.18 5.50 -11.60
C LYS A 282 15.00 6.43 -11.36
N PRO A 283 14.77 6.90 -10.11
CA PRO A 283 15.48 6.50 -8.89
C PRO A 283 15.13 5.07 -8.42
N ALA A 284 15.97 4.47 -7.58
CA ALA A 284 15.72 3.14 -7.01
C ALA A 284 14.54 3.11 -6.03
N LEU A 285 14.21 4.26 -5.44
CA LEU A 285 13.03 4.50 -4.61
C LEU A 285 12.16 5.55 -5.28
N ILE A 286 10.88 5.21 -5.50
CA ILE A 286 9.86 6.13 -6.03
C ILE A 286 8.84 6.35 -4.92
N LEU A 287 8.73 7.59 -4.44
CA LEU A 287 7.75 7.98 -3.44
C LEU A 287 6.50 8.57 -4.10
N THR A 288 5.34 8.15 -3.64
CA THR A 288 4.05 8.79 -3.92
C THR A 288 3.58 9.56 -2.68
N GLU A 289 2.79 10.59 -2.89
CA GLU A 289 2.25 11.39 -1.81
C GLU A 289 1.01 10.76 -1.17
N ALA A 290 0.71 11.19 0.06
CA ALA A 290 -0.56 10.98 0.71
C ALA A 290 -1.17 12.32 1.11
N VAL A 291 -2.50 12.40 1.10
CA VAL A 291 -3.23 13.62 1.42
C VAL A 291 -4.18 13.40 2.60
N MET A 292 -4.35 14.43 3.43
CA MET A 292 -5.39 14.44 4.46
C MET A 292 -6.73 14.83 3.83
N VAL A 293 -7.67 13.90 3.87
CA VAL A 293 -9.04 14.10 3.40
C VAL A 293 -9.95 14.32 4.60
N THR A 294 -10.66 15.44 4.59
CA THR A 294 -11.61 15.86 5.63
C THR A 294 -12.97 16.15 5.02
N GLN A 295 -13.96 16.40 5.87
CA GLN A 295 -15.28 16.83 5.39
C GLN A 295 -15.24 18.14 4.58
N GLU A 296 -14.23 18.99 4.79
CA GLU A 296 -14.10 20.29 4.13
C GLU A 296 -13.53 20.15 2.70
N ASN A 297 -12.77 19.08 2.41
CA ASN A 297 -12.06 18.97 1.14
C ASN A 297 -12.40 17.74 0.29
N TYR A 298 -13.15 16.75 0.80
CA TYR A 298 -13.42 15.48 0.08
C TYR A 298 -14.16 15.67 -1.24
N GLN A 299 -14.84 16.82 -1.43
CA GLN A 299 -15.55 17.12 -2.68
C GLN A 299 -14.70 17.85 -3.72
N LYS A 300 -13.49 18.30 -3.37
CA LYS A 300 -12.60 18.97 -4.33
C LYS A 300 -12.23 18.01 -5.47
N PRO A 301 -12.21 18.47 -6.73
CA PRO A 301 -11.97 17.61 -7.90
C PRO A 301 -10.71 16.75 -7.80
N GLU A 302 -9.60 17.35 -7.35
CA GLU A 302 -8.31 16.68 -7.17
C GLU A 302 -8.34 15.59 -6.10
N ILE A 303 -9.17 15.75 -5.06
CA ILE A 303 -9.37 14.75 -4.00
C ILE A 303 -10.31 13.65 -4.49
N ARG A 304 -11.42 14.02 -5.13
CA ARG A 304 -12.41 13.04 -5.62
C ARG A 304 -11.81 11.99 -6.54
N SER A 305 -10.84 12.37 -7.37
CA SER A 305 -10.13 11.42 -8.25
C SER A 305 -9.38 10.32 -7.49
N LEU A 306 -9.01 10.55 -6.23
CA LEU A 306 -8.36 9.56 -5.36
C LEU A 306 -9.37 8.65 -4.63
N LEU A 307 -10.62 9.11 -4.44
CA LEU A 307 -11.60 8.48 -3.54
C LEU A 307 -12.48 7.42 -4.22
N THR A 308 -12.68 7.53 -5.53
CA THR A 308 -13.63 6.68 -6.27
C THR A 308 -12.94 5.83 -7.34
N PRO A 309 -13.48 4.62 -7.63
CA PRO A 309 -12.98 3.77 -8.70
C PRO A 309 -13.03 4.41 -10.08
#